data_338a54f708d6ac7dee057aec116778e5
#
_entry.id   338a54f708d6ac7dee057aec116778e5
#
_cell.length_a   1.000
_cell.length_b   1.000
_cell.length_c   1.000
_cell.angle_alpha   90.00
_cell.angle_beta   90.00
_cell.angle_gamma   90.00
#
_symmetry.space_group_name_H-M   'P 1'
#
loop_
_entity.id
_entity.type
_entity.pdbx_description
1 polymer ?
#
loop_
_entity_poly.entity_id
_entity_poly.type
_entity_poly.pdbx_seq_one_letter_code
_entity_poly.pdbx_strand_id
1 'polypeptide(L)'
;SNQSDDFLRCRVRKLLPLMEEMAGITTGRIAGTMRVLSRSRDYICRQTEIFIQNNVLYWEGAGVSLGLRGLREEHEEIVYQVLRQLIKEIGQRPYTPRAEDVERLMRRLLSPAVGEAFRGATLGNCEIFTSKGKVWIIPELKLKRRMPRNVWADFIRMFPEYARQELPYKLRVALVKNKMPIEF
;
A
#
# COMPACT_ATOMS: atom_id res chain seq x y z
N SER A 1 18.29 25.82 29.37
CA SER A 1 18.40 24.76 30.38
C SER A 1 18.13 23.41 29.75
N ASN A 2 19.20 22.64 29.50
CA ASN A 2 19.14 21.32 28.86
C ASN A 2 18.89 20.15 29.83
N GLN A 3 18.32 20.40 31.00
CA GLN A 3 18.18 19.41 32.10
C GLN A 3 16.74 19.12 32.53
N SER A 4 15.71 19.65 31.85
CA SER A 4 14.35 19.28 32.21
C SER A 4 14.01 17.88 31.67
N ASP A 5 13.43 17.04 32.52
CA ASP A 5 12.98 15.68 32.20
C ASP A 5 11.83 15.65 31.15
N ASP A 6 11.37 16.79 30.72
CA ASP A 6 10.30 16.94 29.73
C ASP A 6 10.71 16.54 28.31
N PHE A 7 12.03 16.52 28.03
CA PHE A 7 12.52 16.15 26.71
C PHE A 7 12.94 14.67 26.65
N LEU A 8 12.37 13.93 25.70
CA LEU A 8 12.69 12.51 25.45
C LEU A 8 14.20 12.22 25.42
N ARG A 9 15.00 13.15 24.85
CA ARG A 9 16.46 13.03 24.80
C ARG A 9 17.11 12.97 26.20
N CYS A 10 16.60 13.76 27.13
CA CYS A 10 17.12 13.80 28.52
C CYS A 10 16.78 12.51 29.24
N ARG A 11 15.57 11.99 29.05
CA ARG A 11 15.16 10.69 29.63
C ARG A 11 16.01 9.55 29.07
N VAL A 12 16.25 9.52 27.75
CA VAL A 12 17.10 8.48 27.11
C VAL A 12 18.54 8.54 27.65
N ARG A 13 19.13 9.73 27.82
CA ARG A 13 20.48 9.89 28.37
C ARG A 13 20.59 9.39 29.81
N LYS A 14 19.54 9.54 30.63
CA LYS A 14 19.50 9.02 32.00
C LYS A 14 19.28 7.51 32.04
N LEU A 15 18.53 6.94 31.11
CA LEU A 15 18.26 5.50 31.04
C LEU A 15 19.42 4.69 30.52
N LEU A 16 20.23 5.20 29.60
CA LEU A 16 21.35 4.46 29.00
C LEU A 16 22.34 3.90 30.03
N PRO A 17 22.83 4.68 31.02
CA PRO A 17 23.72 4.16 32.03
C PRO A 17 23.08 3.04 32.89
N LEU A 18 21.80 3.16 33.24
CA LEU A 18 21.05 2.16 33.98
C LEU A 18 20.87 0.87 33.19
N MET A 19 20.62 0.97 31.86
CA MET A 19 20.56 -0.22 31.00
C MET A 19 21.90 -0.90 30.86
N GLU A 20 22.99 -0.17 30.88
CA GLU A 20 24.35 -0.72 30.86
C GLU A 20 24.67 -1.46 32.15
N GLU A 21 24.40 -0.85 33.31
CA GLU A 21 24.65 -1.41 34.64
C GLU A 21 23.76 -2.62 34.93
N MET A 22 22.44 -2.53 34.67
CA MET A 22 21.49 -3.59 35.08
C MET A 22 21.36 -4.71 34.04
N ALA A 23 21.57 -4.45 32.77
CA ALA A 23 21.31 -5.40 31.68
C ALA A 23 22.51 -5.63 30.75
N GLY A 24 23.65 -4.97 30.97
CA GLY A 24 24.83 -5.06 30.12
C GLY A 24 24.59 -4.57 28.70
N ILE A 25 23.55 -3.71 28.48
CA ILE A 25 23.19 -3.19 27.19
C ILE A 25 23.96 -1.90 26.94
N THR A 26 25.15 -2.04 26.33
CA THR A 26 25.99 -0.87 25.99
C THR A 26 25.48 -0.10 24.79
N THR A 27 25.77 1.18 24.74
CA THR A 27 25.51 2.03 23.58
C THR A 27 26.09 1.45 22.28
N GLY A 28 27.27 0.81 22.36
CA GLY A 28 27.90 0.13 21.23
C GLY A 28 27.09 -1.06 20.70
N ARG A 29 26.49 -1.87 21.58
CA ARG A 29 25.61 -2.98 21.20
C ARG A 29 24.33 -2.49 20.54
N ILE A 30 23.70 -1.44 21.10
CA ILE A 30 22.53 -0.81 20.50
C ILE A 30 22.86 -0.29 19.09
N ALA A 31 23.92 0.46 18.93
CA ALA A 31 24.37 0.99 17.64
C ALA A 31 24.72 -0.14 16.65
N GLY A 32 25.32 -1.24 17.13
CA GLY A 32 25.59 -2.43 16.33
C GLY A 32 24.28 -3.07 15.80
N THR A 33 23.31 -3.29 16.67
CA THR A 33 21.99 -3.83 16.28
C THR A 33 21.27 -2.92 15.30
N MET A 34 21.27 -1.59 15.55
CA MET A 34 20.67 -0.62 14.64
C MET A 34 21.30 -0.65 13.24
N ARG A 35 22.63 -0.81 13.13
CA ARG A 35 23.30 -0.96 11.82
C ARG A 35 22.87 -2.22 11.08
N VAL A 36 22.69 -3.34 11.79
CA VAL A 36 22.19 -4.59 11.18
C VAL A 36 20.77 -4.41 10.68
N LEU A 37 19.88 -3.87 11.51
CA LEU A 37 18.48 -3.61 11.16
C LEU A 37 18.36 -2.63 10.00
N SER A 38 19.20 -1.58 9.96
CA SER A 38 19.23 -0.64 8.84
C SER A 38 19.57 -1.33 7.52
N ARG A 39 20.58 -2.19 7.49
CA ARG A 39 20.92 -2.95 6.27
C ARG A 39 19.81 -3.88 5.83
N SER A 40 19.15 -4.56 6.77
CA SER A 40 18.00 -5.42 6.47
C SER A 40 16.84 -4.61 5.88
N ARG A 41 16.53 -3.47 6.48
CA ARG A 41 15.51 -2.55 5.97
C ARG A 41 15.84 -2.07 4.56
N ASP A 42 17.08 -1.66 4.31
CA ASP A 42 17.50 -1.15 3.01
C ASP A 42 17.38 -2.24 1.92
N TYR A 43 17.68 -3.49 2.27
CA TYR A 43 17.46 -4.63 1.39
C TYR A 43 15.97 -4.84 1.09
N ILE A 44 15.10 -4.85 2.11
CA ILE A 44 13.65 -5.01 1.97
C ILE A 44 13.07 -3.87 1.10
N CYS A 45 13.46 -2.63 1.34
CA CYS A 45 13.03 -1.49 0.53
C CYS A 45 13.40 -1.68 -0.94
N ARG A 46 14.64 -2.08 -1.22
CA ARG A 46 15.10 -2.34 -2.58
C ARG A 46 14.33 -3.47 -3.26
N GLN A 47 14.08 -4.58 -2.57
CA GLN A 47 13.28 -5.68 -3.13
C GLN A 47 11.83 -5.26 -3.39
N THR A 48 11.25 -4.45 -2.49
CA THR A 48 9.92 -3.87 -2.67
C THR A 48 9.84 -3.01 -3.94
N GLU A 49 10.83 -2.13 -4.15
CA GLU A 49 10.92 -1.30 -5.36
C GLU A 49 11.04 -2.14 -6.63
N ILE A 50 11.91 -3.15 -6.63
CA ILE A 50 12.07 -4.09 -7.75
C ILE A 50 10.76 -4.82 -8.05
N PHE A 51 10.07 -5.31 -7.01
CA PHE A 51 8.78 -5.97 -7.19
C PHE A 51 7.75 -5.03 -7.81
N ILE A 52 7.64 -3.80 -7.31
CA ILE A 52 6.71 -2.79 -7.83
C ILE A 52 7.01 -2.49 -9.30
N GLN A 53 8.27 -2.24 -9.65
CA GLN A 53 8.67 -1.94 -11.03
C GLN A 53 8.32 -3.06 -12.01
N ASN A 54 8.45 -4.31 -11.58
CA ASN A 54 8.25 -5.47 -12.47
C ASN A 54 6.81 -5.98 -12.52
N ASN A 55 6.00 -5.74 -11.47
CA ASN A 55 4.71 -6.42 -11.30
C ASN A 55 3.51 -5.48 -11.21
N VAL A 56 3.73 -4.18 -11.02
CA VAL A 56 2.65 -3.20 -10.85
C VAL A 56 2.42 -2.42 -12.14
N LEU A 57 1.18 -2.45 -12.62
CA LEU A 57 0.74 -1.62 -13.72
C LEU A 57 -0.03 -0.41 -13.19
N TYR A 58 0.47 0.76 -13.49
CA TYR A 58 -0.15 2.04 -13.14
C TYR A 58 -1.18 2.46 -14.18
N TRP A 59 -2.33 2.92 -13.70
CA TRP A 59 -3.43 3.47 -14.50
C TRP A 59 -3.53 4.96 -14.13
N GLU A 60 -3.00 5.79 -14.96
CA GLU A 60 -2.81 7.22 -14.71
C GLU A 60 -4.00 7.88 -14.02
N GLY A 61 -3.79 8.31 -12.75
CA GLY A 61 -4.79 8.94 -11.90
C GLY A 61 -5.96 8.05 -11.45
N ALA A 62 -6.01 6.77 -11.87
CA ALA A 62 -7.11 5.87 -11.55
C ALA A 62 -6.73 4.72 -10.61
N GLY A 63 -5.42 4.51 -10.38
CA GLY A 63 -4.95 3.48 -9.45
C GLY A 63 -3.92 2.55 -10.05
N VAL A 64 -3.79 1.35 -9.46
CA VAL A 64 -2.81 0.34 -9.88
C VAL A 64 -3.44 -1.05 -9.95
N SER A 65 -2.80 -1.93 -10.72
CA SER A 65 -3.11 -3.36 -10.73
C SER A 65 -1.85 -4.21 -10.69
N LEU A 66 -1.93 -5.37 -10.04
CA LEU A 66 -0.84 -6.33 -9.95
C LEU A 66 -1.38 -7.76 -9.92
N GLY A 67 -0.59 -8.72 -10.36
CA GLY A 67 -0.97 -10.12 -10.43
C GLY A 67 -1.13 -10.73 -9.03
N LEU A 68 -2.31 -11.33 -8.74
CA LEU A 68 -2.55 -11.99 -7.45
C LEU A 68 -1.61 -13.20 -7.26
N ARG A 69 -1.27 -13.90 -8.34
CA ARG A 69 -0.34 -15.03 -8.30
C ARG A 69 1.05 -14.59 -7.87
N GLY A 70 1.60 -13.51 -8.46
CA GLY A 70 2.90 -12.97 -8.08
C GLY A 70 2.97 -12.54 -6.62
N LEU A 71 1.86 -11.98 -6.08
CA LEU A 71 1.79 -11.67 -4.64
C LEU A 71 1.81 -12.91 -3.75
N ARG A 72 1.23 -14.03 -4.19
CA ARG A 72 1.19 -15.28 -3.40
C ARG A 72 2.51 -16.03 -3.41
N GLU A 73 3.31 -15.85 -4.46
CA GLU A 73 4.62 -16.49 -4.64
C GLU A 73 5.76 -15.69 -3.98
N GLU A 74 5.47 -14.41 -3.60
CA GLU A 74 6.47 -13.52 -3.02
C GLU A 74 6.55 -13.65 -1.49
N HIS A 75 7.70 -13.24 -0.91
CA HIS A 75 7.90 -13.21 0.54
C HIS A 75 6.91 -12.25 1.22
N GLU A 76 6.32 -12.69 2.35
CA GLU A 76 5.27 -11.94 3.06
C GLU A 76 5.66 -10.51 3.43
N GLU A 77 6.91 -10.27 3.83
CA GLU A 77 7.40 -8.93 4.16
C GLU A 77 7.41 -8.01 2.93
N ILE A 78 7.79 -8.54 1.76
CA ILE A 78 7.76 -7.76 0.50
C ILE A 78 6.31 -7.43 0.14
N VAL A 79 5.40 -8.41 0.22
CA VAL A 79 3.97 -8.17 -0.03
C VAL A 79 3.41 -7.12 0.92
N TYR A 80 3.77 -7.18 2.21
CA TYR A 80 3.37 -6.21 3.21
C TYR A 80 3.84 -4.79 2.83
N GLN A 81 5.10 -4.62 2.46
CA GLN A 81 5.66 -3.33 2.09
C GLN A 81 5.07 -2.80 0.77
N VAL A 82 4.86 -3.67 -0.22
CA VAL A 82 4.19 -3.33 -1.49
C VAL A 82 2.78 -2.79 -1.22
N LEU A 83 1.95 -3.51 -0.48
CA LEU A 83 0.60 -3.08 -0.16
C LEU A 83 0.60 -1.75 0.62
N ARG A 84 1.46 -1.64 1.62
CA ARG A 84 1.60 -0.44 2.44
C ARG A 84 1.98 0.79 1.62
N GLN A 85 2.93 0.63 0.70
CA GLN A 85 3.42 1.71 -0.18
C GLN A 85 2.36 2.11 -1.19
N LEU A 86 1.77 1.16 -1.92
CA LEU A 86 0.75 1.44 -2.93
C LEU A 86 -0.51 2.07 -2.33
N ILE A 87 -0.97 1.61 -1.15
CA ILE A 87 -2.13 2.19 -0.49
C ILE A 87 -1.85 3.64 -0.05
N LYS A 88 -0.65 3.92 0.46
CA LYS A 88 -0.25 5.30 0.80
C LYS A 88 -0.23 6.20 -0.43
N GLU A 89 0.37 5.73 -1.52
CA GLU A 89 0.53 6.47 -2.77
C GLU A 89 -0.83 6.76 -3.42
N ILE A 90 -1.63 5.73 -3.66
CA ILE A 90 -2.94 5.85 -4.33
C ILE A 90 -3.96 6.60 -3.46
N GLY A 91 -3.94 6.37 -2.15
CA GLY A 91 -4.82 7.05 -1.20
C GLY A 91 -4.41 8.48 -0.89
N GLN A 92 -3.26 8.93 -1.40
CA GLN A 92 -2.70 10.29 -1.20
C GLN A 92 -2.69 10.72 0.28
N ARG A 93 -2.34 9.79 1.17
CA ARG A 93 -2.28 10.08 2.61
C ARG A 93 -0.86 10.43 3.03
N PRO A 94 -0.68 11.40 3.97
CA PRO A 94 0.64 11.75 4.50
C PRO A 94 1.25 10.59 5.29
N TYR A 95 0.40 9.75 5.91
CA TYR A 95 0.82 8.62 6.73
C TYR A 95 0.44 7.29 6.09
N THR A 96 1.28 6.29 6.30
CA THR A 96 0.97 4.91 5.93
C THR A 96 -0.19 4.37 6.78
N PRO A 97 -0.97 3.41 6.28
CA PRO A 97 -1.96 2.70 7.08
C PRO A 97 -1.31 2.03 8.31
N ARG A 98 -2.11 1.75 9.33
CA ARG A 98 -1.64 1.00 10.52
C ARG A 98 -1.19 -0.40 10.11
N ALA A 99 -0.13 -0.88 10.74
CA ALA A 99 0.44 -2.19 10.44
C ALA A 99 -0.60 -3.31 10.49
N GLU A 100 -1.38 -3.36 11.58
CA GLU A 100 -2.43 -4.35 11.81
C GLU A 100 -3.50 -4.40 10.70
N ASP A 101 -3.84 -3.25 10.11
CA ASP A 101 -4.84 -3.18 9.04
C ASP A 101 -4.27 -3.70 7.72
N VAL A 102 -2.99 -3.42 7.44
CA VAL A 102 -2.30 -3.96 6.26
C VAL A 102 -2.11 -5.46 6.39
N GLU A 103 -1.70 -5.97 7.55
CA GLU A 103 -1.57 -7.41 7.82
C GLU A 103 -2.91 -8.15 7.69
N ARG A 104 -3.99 -7.55 8.19
CA ARG A 104 -5.34 -8.10 8.06
C ARG A 104 -5.77 -8.17 6.59
N LEU A 105 -5.49 -7.12 5.82
CA LEU A 105 -5.75 -7.08 4.38
C LEU A 105 -4.94 -8.17 3.66
N MET A 106 -3.64 -8.26 3.94
CA MET A 106 -2.73 -9.22 3.34
C MET A 106 -3.19 -10.66 3.59
N ARG A 107 -3.50 -11.02 4.84
CA ARG A 107 -4.02 -12.35 5.19
C ARG A 107 -5.28 -12.71 4.41
N ARG A 108 -6.24 -11.79 4.30
CA ARG A 108 -7.48 -12.00 3.54
C ARG A 108 -7.25 -12.12 2.04
N LEU A 109 -6.26 -11.40 1.50
CA LEU A 109 -5.93 -11.38 0.08
C LEU A 109 -5.17 -12.64 -0.35
N LEU A 110 -4.24 -13.10 0.49
CA LEU A 110 -3.36 -14.25 0.20
C LEU A 110 -3.97 -15.59 0.65
N SER A 111 -4.98 -15.58 1.52
CA SER A 111 -5.58 -16.80 2.05
C SER A 111 -6.07 -17.71 0.93
N PRO A 112 -5.64 -18.96 0.90
CA PRO A 112 -6.08 -19.94 -0.10
C PRO A 112 -7.45 -20.55 0.27
N ALA A 113 -8.24 -19.92 1.16
CA ALA A 113 -9.52 -20.47 1.60
C ALA A 113 -10.36 -20.84 0.36
N VAL A 114 -10.49 -22.13 0.15
CA VAL A 114 -11.21 -22.73 -0.98
C VAL A 114 -12.68 -22.27 -0.89
N GLY A 115 -13.11 -21.48 -1.87
CA GLY A 115 -14.49 -21.00 -1.99
C GLY A 115 -14.75 -19.57 -1.51
N GLU A 116 -13.85 -18.91 -0.78
CA GLU A 116 -14.02 -17.51 -0.41
C GLU A 116 -13.27 -16.57 -1.33
N ALA A 117 -13.99 -16.03 -2.31
CA ALA A 117 -13.47 -14.91 -3.10
C ALA A 117 -13.23 -13.69 -2.19
N PHE A 118 -12.08 -13.03 -2.32
CA PHE A 118 -11.83 -11.76 -1.65
C PHE A 118 -12.91 -10.73 -2.07
N ARG A 119 -13.82 -10.40 -1.16
CA ARG A 119 -14.96 -9.49 -1.42
C ARG A 119 -14.57 -8.01 -1.56
N GLY A 120 -13.29 -7.71 -1.39
CA GLY A 120 -12.76 -6.35 -1.37
C GLY A 120 -12.58 -5.79 0.04
N ALA A 121 -11.92 -4.65 0.11
CA ALA A 121 -11.68 -3.88 1.32
C ALA A 121 -11.54 -2.40 0.98
N THR A 122 -11.77 -1.55 1.98
CA THR A 122 -11.42 -0.13 1.94
C THR A 122 -10.35 0.12 2.99
N LEU A 123 -9.22 0.69 2.59
CA LEU A 123 -8.12 1.02 3.48
C LEU A 123 -7.35 2.23 2.94
N GLY A 124 -7.05 3.19 3.80
CA GLY A 124 -6.21 4.34 3.45
C GLY A 124 -6.75 5.22 2.32
N ASN A 125 -8.06 5.41 2.19
CA ASN A 125 -8.76 6.08 1.08
C ASN A 125 -8.67 5.31 -0.26
N CYS A 126 -8.37 4.01 -0.19
CA CYS A 126 -8.36 3.15 -1.37
C CYS A 126 -9.45 2.09 -1.28
N GLU A 127 -10.02 1.74 -2.41
CA GLU A 127 -10.75 0.49 -2.59
C GLU A 127 -9.81 -0.56 -3.17
N ILE A 128 -9.74 -1.71 -2.50
CA ILE A 128 -8.92 -2.86 -2.91
C ILE A 128 -9.87 -4.00 -3.26
N PHE A 129 -9.73 -4.59 -4.43
CA PHE A 129 -10.56 -5.71 -4.88
C PHE A 129 -9.80 -6.61 -5.86
N THR A 130 -10.32 -7.82 -6.09
CA THR A 130 -9.77 -8.74 -7.07
C THR A 130 -10.69 -8.87 -8.28
N SER A 131 -10.10 -8.95 -9.45
CA SER A 131 -10.82 -9.23 -10.69
C SER A 131 -9.87 -9.86 -11.71
N LYS A 132 -10.29 -10.95 -12.36
CA LYS A 132 -9.52 -11.65 -13.41
C LYS A 132 -8.08 -11.99 -12.99
N GLY A 133 -7.90 -12.52 -11.77
CA GLY A 133 -6.59 -12.90 -11.24
C GLY A 133 -5.64 -11.75 -10.89
N LYS A 134 -6.14 -10.50 -10.91
CA LYS A 134 -5.41 -9.32 -10.52
C LYS A 134 -6.00 -8.71 -9.25
N VAL A 135 -5.13 -8.08 -8.46
CA VAL A 135 -5.48 -7.17 -7.37
C VAL A 135 -5.52 -5.76 -7.95
N TRP A 136 -6.54 -5.02 -7.60
CA TRP A 136 -6.75 -3.63 -7.99
C TRP A 136 -6.76 -2.76 -6.74
N ILE A 137 -6.00 -1.69 -6.76
CA ILE A 137 -5.98 -0.66 -5.72
C ILE A 137 -6.30 0.66 -6.41
N ILE A 138 -7.47 1.22 -6.11
CA ILE A 138 -7.96 2.47 -6.72
C ILE A 138 -8.32 3.46 -5.62
N PRO A 139 -8.34 4.77 -5.89
CA PRO A 139 -8.88 5.75 -4.95
C PRO A 139 -10.32 5.40 -4.57
N GLU A 140 -10.70 5.65 -3.32
CA GLU A 140 -12.07 5.41 -2.86
C GLU A 140 -13.08 6.24 -3.66
N LEU A 141 -13.98 5.55 -4.34
CA LEU A 141 -14.98 6.16 -5.20
C LEU A 141 -16.25 6.49 -4.39
N LYS A 142 -16.38 7.74 -3.95
CA LYS A 142 -17.62 8.24 -3.32
C LYS A 142 -18.66 8.51 -4.41
N LEU A 143 -19.28 7.45 -4.91
CA LEU A 143 -20.29 7.55 -5.97
C LEU A 143 -21.66 7.80 -5.36
N LYS A 144 -22.35 8.86 -5.80
CA LYS A 144 -23.76 9.11 -5.50
C LYS A 144 -24.69 8.30 -6.41
N ARG A 145 -24.28 8.07 -7.64
CA ARG A 145 -25.02 7.32 -8.66
C ARG A 145 -24.11 6.42 -9.50
N ARG A 146 -24.69 5.43 -10.15
CA ARG A 146 -23.96 4.57 -11.09
C ARG A 146 -23.62 5.34 -12.35
N MET A 147 -22.41 5.16 -12.89
CA MET A 147 -21.99 5.77 -14.15
C MET A 147 -22.94 5.34 -15.30
N PRO A 148 -23.52 6.29 -16.06
CA PRO A 148 -24.35 5.98 -17.23
C PRO A 148 -23.55 5.22 -18.31
N ARG A 149 -24.22 4.36 -19.08
CA ARG A 149 -23.55 3.53 -20.11
C ARG A 149 -22.93 4.36 -21.23
N ASN A 150 -23.56 5.43 -21.65
CA ASN A 150 -23.09 6.34 -22.69
C ASN A 150 -21.77 7.02 -22.29
N VAL A 151 -21.58 7.37 -21.01
CA VAL A 151 -20.37 8.04 -20.52
C VAL A 151 -19.12 7.20 -20.80
N TRP A 152 -19.18 5.87 -20.62
CA TRP A 152 -18.07 5.00 -20.97
C TRP A 152 -17.85 4.92 -22.50
N ALA A 153 -18.91 4.92 -23.30
CA ALA A 153 -18.78 4.93 -24.76
C ALA A 153 -18.13 6.22 -25.26
N ASP A 154 -18.50 7.37 -24.70
CA ASP A 154 -17.88 8.66 -25.01
C ASP A 154 -16.43 8.72 -24.58
N PHE A 155 -16.10 8.17 -23.38
CA PHE A 155 -14.73 8.06 -22.91
C PHE A 155 -13.86 7.25 -23.91
N ILE A 156 -14.33 6.10 -24.38
CA ILE A 156 -13.58 5.26 -25.35
C ILE A 156 -13.37 5.98 -26.69
N ARG A 157 -14.29 6.83 -27.13
CA ARG A 157 -14.11 7.64 -28.35
C ARG A 157 -12.96 8.64 -28.18
N MET A 158 -12.79 9.21 -27.00
CA MET A 158 -11.72 10.18 -26.71
C MET A 158 -10.39 9.49 -26.37
N PHE A 159 -10.45 8.28 -25.79
CA PHE A 159 -9.30 7.52 -25.32
C PHE A 159 -9.36 6.07 -25.84
N PRO A 160 -9.13 5.86 -27.16
CA PRO A 160 -9.32 4.56 -27.83
C PRO A 160 -8.35 3.48 -27.33
N GLU A 161 -7.25 3.84 -26.69
CA GLU A 161 -6.28 2.92 -26.08
C GLU A 161 -6.89 2.04 -24.99
N TYR A 162 -8.00 2.48 -24.38
CA TYR A 162 -8.71 1.69 -23.36
C TYR A 162 -9.80 0.76 -23.95
N ALA A 163 -10.12 0.87 -25.24
CA ALA A 163 -11.23 0.14 -25.87
C ALA A 163 -11.01 -1.39 -25.84
N ARG A 164 -9.76 -1.82 -26.02
CA ARG A 164 -9.38 -3.24 -26.08
C ARG A 164 -9.10 -3.85 -24.71
N GLN A 165 -9.18 -3.08 -23.63
CA GLN A 165 -8.83 -3.51 -22.29
C GLN A 165 -10.07 -3.94 -21.52
N GLU A 166 -10.05 -5.17 -21.00
CA GLU A 166 -11.14 -5.67 -20.15
C GLU A 166 -11.03 -5.12 -18.71
N LEU A 167 -11.40 -3.87 -18.53
CA LEU A 167 -11.27 -3.15 -17.28
C LEU A 167 -12.47 -3.41 -16.34
N PRO A 168 -12.24 -3.64 -15.04
CA PRO A 168 -13.30 -3.69 -14.05
C PRO A 168 -14.12 -2.40 -14.01
N TYR A 169 -15.43 -2.51 -13.70
CA TYR A 169 -16.33 -1.36 -13.66
C TYR A 169 -15.80 -0.22 -12.78
N LYS A 170 -15.30 -0.53 -11.58
CA LYS A 170 -14.75 0.47 -10.66
C LYS A 170 -13.56 1.23 -11.25
N LEU A 171 -12.67 0.55 -11.96
CA LEU A 171 -11.54 1.21 -12.63
C LEU A 171 -12.01 2.10 -13.79
N ARG A 172 -12.99 1.65 -14.58
CA ARG A 172 -13.60 2.49 -15.65
C ARG A 172 -14.14 3.80 -15.08
N VAL A 173 -14.83 3.71 -13.94
CA VAL A 173 -15.33 4.91 -13.24
C VAL A 173 -14.20 5.80 -12.75
N ALA A 174 -13.14 5.24 -12.20
CA ALA A 174 -11.98 6.00 -11.74
C ALA A 174 -11.29 6.73 -12.91
N LEU A 175 -11.08 6.06 -14.04
CA LEU A 175 -10.50 6.63 -15.26
C LEU A 175 -11.35 7.81 -15.78
N VAL A 176 -12.66 7.60 -15.90
CA VAL A 176 -13.58 8.66 -16.36
C VAL A 176 -13.51 9.87 -15.43
N LYS A 177 -13.61 9.67 -14.13
CA LYS A 177 -13.54 10.77 -13.14
C LYS A 177 -12.22 11.53 -13.18
N ASN A 178 -11.13 10.83 -13.48
CA ASN A 178 -9.82 11.47 -13.56
C ASN A 178 -9.60 12.26 -14.85
N LYS A 179 -10.07 11.74 -15.99
CA LYS A 179 -9.79 12.32 -17.31
C LYS A 179 -10.93 13.19 -17.86
N MET A 180 -12.13 13.09 -17.31
CA MET A 180 -13.31 13.86 -17.74
C MET A 180 -13.95 14.58 -16.54
N PRO A 181 -14.19 15.89 -16.60
CA PRO A 181 -14.82 16.65 -15.52
C PRO A 181 -16.35 16.42 -15.49
N ILE A 182 -16.77 15.16 -15.25
CA ILE A 182 -18.19 14.76 -15.23
C ILE A 182 -18.56 14.31 -13.81
N GLU A 183 -19.62 14.90 -13.27
CA GLU A 183 -20.24 14.44 -12.02
C GLU A 183 -21.37 13.46 -12.32
N PHE A 184 -21.35 12.31 -11.65
CA PHE A 184 -22.43 11.31 -11.64
C PHE A 184 -22.51 10.54 -10.33
#